data_93195e1c1432508c377b250a7c758bc1
#
_entry.id   93195e1c1432508c377b250a7c758bc1
#
_cell.length_a   1.000
_cell.length_b   1.000
_cell.length_c   1.000
_cell.angle_alpha   90.00
_cell.angle_beta   90.00
_cell.angle_gamma   90.00
#
_symmetry.space_group_name_H-M   'P 1'
#
loop_
_entity.id
_entity.type
_entity.pdbx_description
1 polymer ?
#
loop_
_entity_poly.entity_id
_entity_poly.type
_entity_poly.pdbx_seq_one_letter_code
_entity_poly.pdbx_strand_id
1 'polypeptide(L)'
;MEQDYESIGFVGLAKVSPFFVGEIMTKVDLLITNAQVFNVFLQKFVQTTVSVKDGKFYWIDQNLDGIEAEEVLDLTGKYLIPGLVDAHMHIDSSMTTPAIMGKTIGKYGTTTIIADDHEITNVAGIEGLKNFIDQPAPIDIFFGIPSSVPSTNDQMETTGGKIGVPEVEELLKDPRFICLGEVMNFKGMTAEGPTLIKDIIATCRKNRPTMPLEGHVPAYAGEDLAKVIFAGVTTDHTQQTAALVDEKVRNGMFVEIQLKSMHQEVIDTIIKHQYFEHVALVTDDSMPDVLLTSHLNNLVRKAISMGMKPEDAIYISTYTPARHMGLWDRGAIAPGRIADFVILDNLEKFEISDVYKNGRPFLDDYQESKYDFLPELRHSINASKLAEQDLKLTTDLVENGTVIANIIQLNEVGTFTNHVKKKLQVKNHQVQWQQAGLALIMVQDRYGKNQAHFQLGLVDKAIIGDGAVGATWAHDHHNLMVMGTNIAGMIRIQHQLIEQQGGYIAAKGEKIVANAPLPIGGVVSDQPMDILGEQIKQIRQTMRDLGYKNTNEIMSFSTLSLLVSPNLKISDKGLFDVKSQKKVPLFELSSIKKV
;
A
#
# COMPACT_ATOMS: atom_id res chain seq x y z
N MET A 1 -39.12 -64.44 -23.51
CA MET A 1 -38.38 -64.89 -22.31
C MET A 1 -38.50 -63.76 -21.33
N GLU A 2 -39.55 -63.84 -20.53
CA GLU A 2 -39.79 -62.99 -19.35
C GLU A 2 -38.92 -63.52 -18.24
N GLN A 3 -38.27 -62.66 -17.53
CA GLN A 3 -37.61 -62.97 -16.24
C GLN A 3 -38.16 -62.04 -15.19
N ASP A 4 -38.76 -62.66 -14.21
CA ASP A 4 -39.39 -62.12 -13.03
C ASP A 4 -38.42 -61.35 -12.18
N TYR A 5 -38.83 -60.18 -11.71
CA TYR A 5 -38.19 -59.46 -10.60
C TYR A 5 -38.96 -59.78 -9.31
N GLU A 6 -38.38 -60.62 -8.46
CA GLU A 6 -38.87 -60.89 -7.13
C GLU A 6 -38.74 -59.65 -6.24
N SER A 7 -39.79 -59.36 -5.53
CA SER A 7 -39.95 -58.31 -4.52
C SER A 7 -39.07 -58.56 -3.30
N ILE A 8 -38.13 -57.66 -3.04
CA ILE A 8 -37.40 -57.61 -1.75
C ILE A 8 -38.31 -56.93 -0.72
N GLY A 9 -38.75 -57.69 0.26
CA GLY A 9 -39.61 -57.24 1.36
C GLY A 9 -38.97 -56.18 2.21
N PHE A 10 -39.69 -55.10 2.51
CA PHE A 10 -39.36 -54.11 3.52
C PHE A 10 -39.38 -54.79 4.91
N VAL A 11 -38.18 -54.97 5.51
CA VAL A 11 -38.04 -55.31 6.93
C VAL A 11 -38.42 -54.08 7.72
N GLY A 12 -39.39 -54.25 8.63
CA GLY A 12 -39.97 -53.19 9.44
C GLY A 12 -38.94 -52.39 10.23
N LEU A 13 -39.06 -51.10 10.12
CA LEU A 13 -38.40 -50.14 10.99
C LEU A 13 -38.87 -50.41 12.43
N ALA A 14 -37.94 -50.92 13.27
CA ALA A 14 -38.14 -50.96 14.72
C ALA A 14 -38.40 -49.54 15.21
N LYS A 15 -39.49 -49.30 15.91
CA LYS A 15 -39.74 -48.07 16.64
C LYS A 15 -38.60 -47.90 17.66
N VAL A 16 -37.68 -47.06 17.36
CA VAL A 16 -36.72 -46.56 18.34
C VAL A 16 -37.54 -45.71 19.32
N SER A 17 -37.64 -46.17 20.59
CA SER A 17 -38.18 -45.36 21.67
C SER A 17 -37.48 -44.00 21.71
N PRO A 18 -38.19 -42.88 21.94
CA PRO A 18 -37.55 -41.62 22.17
C PRO A 18 -36.75 -41.77 23.47
N PHE A 19 -35.44 -41.91 23.39
CA PHE A 19 -34.58 -41.59 24.51
C PHE A 19 -34.86 -40.13 24.86
N PHE A 20 -35.35 -39.86 26.06
CA PHE A 20 -35.29 -38.56 26.67
C PHE A 20 -33.80 -38.24 26.87
N VAL A 21 -33.17 -37.73 25.83
CA VAL A 21 -31.96 -36.94 25.96
C VAL A 21 -32.48 -35.61 26.51
N GLY A 22 -32.23 -35.36 27.80
CA GLY A 22 -32.41 -34.01 28.32
C GLY A 22 -31.75 -33.06 27.36
N GLU A 23 -32.46 -32.02 26.93
CA GLU A 23 -31.97 -31.03 25.96
C GLU A 23 -30.62 -30.53 26.48
N ILE A 24 -29.52 -31.05 25.89
CA ILE A 24 -28.19 -30.50 26.15
C ILE A 24 -28.14 -29.16 25.46
N MET A 25 -28.39 -28.10 26.23
CA MET A 25 -28.25 -26.75 25.75
C MET A 25 -26.80 -26.52 25.29
N THR A 26 -26.62 -26.15 24.05
CA THR A 26 -25.30 -25.77 23.55
C THR A 26 -24.97 -24.36 23.98
N LYS A 27 -23.90 -24.19 24.77
CA LYS A 27 -23.43 -22.89 25.21
C LYS A 27 -22.61 -22.22 24.10
N VAL A 28 -22.90 -20.94 23.85
CA VAL A 28 -22.22 -20.08 22.89
C VAL A 28 -21.91 -18.73 23.55
N ASP A 29 -20.90 -18.03 23.02
CA ASP A 29 -20.46 -16.75 23.56
C ASP A 29 -21.45 -15.63 23.16
N LEU A 30 -21.90 -15.63 21.88
CA LEU A 30 -22.77 -14.61 21.33
C LEU A 30 -23.85 -15.25 20.45
N LEU A 31 -25.09 -14.74 20.59
CA LEU A 31 -26.21 -15.05 19.69
C LEU A 31 -26.69 -13.76 19.03
N ILE A 32 -26.60 -13.70 17.72
CA ILE A 32 -27.01 -12.55 16.90
C ILE A 32 -28.36 -12.89 16.26
N THR A 33 -29.40 -12.10 16.58
CA THR A 33 -30.77 -12.34 16.15
C THR A 33 -31.28 -11.22 15.23
N ASN A 34 -32.28 -11.54 14.42
CA ASN A 34 -33.03 -10.60 13.57
C ASN A 34 -32.20 -9.85 12.51
N ALA A 35 -30.96 -10.26 12.24
CA ALA A 35 -30.09 -9.60 11.27
C ALA A 35 -30.44 -9.97 9.83
N GLN A 36 -30.26 -9.02 8.91
CA GLN A 36 -30.08 -9.31 7.49
C GLN A 36 -28.61 -9.70 7.27
N VAL A 37 -28.31 -10.99 7.16
CA VAL A 37 -26.93 -11.52 7.08
C VAL A 37 -26.53 -11.71 5.61
N PHE A 38 -25.39 -11.14 5.22
CA PHE A 38 -24.85 -11.36 3.88
C PHE A 38 -24.28 -12.77 3.73
N ASN A 39 -24.97 -13.59 2.98
CA ASN A 39 -24.50 -14.92 2.62
C ASN A 39 -23.69 -14.84 1.32
N VAL A 40 -22.38 -14.93 1.42
CA VAL A 40 -21.46 -14.82 0.27
C VAL A 40 -21.63 -15.96 -0.74
N PHE A 41 -22.09 -17.15 -0.32
CA PHE A 41 -22.30 -18.29 -1.20
C PHE A 41 -23.56 -18.15 -2.05
N LEU A 42 -24.53 -17.37 -1.55
CA LEU A 42 -25.77 -17.05 -2.27
C LEU A 42 -25.72 -15.66 -2.89
N GLN A 43 -24.70 -14.87 -2.57
CA GLN A 43 -24.50 -13.46 -2.96
C GLN A 43 -25.77 -12.62 -2.69
N LYS A 44 -26.37 -12.80 -1.51
CA LYS A 44 -27.57 -12.07 -1.09
C LYS A 44 -27.69 -11.98 0.41
N PHE A 45 -28.47 -11.02 0.87
CA PHE A 45 -28.88 -10.94 2.26
C PHE A 45 -29.99 -11.95 2.58
N VAL A 46 -29.88 -12.57 3.75
CA VAL A 46 -30.84 -13.54 4.27
C VAL A 46 -31.12 -13.20 5.73
N GLN A 47 -32.39 -13.10 6.10
CA GLN A 47 -32.74 -12.97 7.52
C GLN A 47 -32.48 -14.31 8.23
N THR A 48 -31.60 -14.30 9.20
CA THR A 48 -31.19 -15.51 9.92
C THR A 48 -30.63 -15.16 11.29
N THR A 49 -30.44 -16.17 12.14
CA THR A 49 -29.78 -16.08 13.43
C THR A 49 -28.38 -16.68 13.31
N VAL A 50 -27.40 -16.06 13.95
CA VAL A 50 -25.99 -16.49 13.93
C VAL A 50 -25.52 -16.69 15.33
N SER A 51 -24.91 -17.83 15.63
CA SER A 51 -24.22 -18.05 16.92
C SER A 51 -22.70 -18.04 16.75
N VAL A 52 -22.01 -17.53 17.78
CA VAL A 52 -20.55 -17.46 17.83
C VAL A 52 -20.08 -18.23 19.07
N LYS A 53 -19.05 -19.06 18.88
CA LYS A 53 -18.40 -19.83 19.95
C LYS A 53 -16.91 -19.88 19.73
N ASP A 54 -16.14 -19.62 20.78
CA ASP A 54 -14.67 -19.66 20.77
C ASP A 54 -14.08 -18.77 19.63
N GLY A 55 -14.67 -17.59 19.43
CA GLY A 55 -14.23 -16.62 18.42
C GLY A 55 -14.57 -17.00 16.96
N LYS A 56 -15.40 -18.02 16.73
CA LYS A 56 -15.80 -18.49 15.40
C LYS A 56 -17.31 -18.57 15.26
N PHE A 57 -17.81 -18.37 14.04
CA PHE A 57 -19.21 -18.69 13.73
C PHE A 57 -19.43 -20.18 13.98
N TYR A 58 -20.50 -20.50 14.73
CA TYR A 58 -20.77 -21.88 15.14
C TYR A 58 -21.96 -22.48 14.40
N TRP A 59 -23.14 -21.86 14.49
CA TRP A 59 -24.35 -22.33 13.86
C TRP A 59 -25.15 -21.16 13.31
N ILE A 60 -25.70 -21.31 12.10
CA ILE A 60 -26.45 -20.28 11.39
C ILE A 60 -27.72 -20.93 10.84
N ASP A 61 -28.87 -20.49 11.37
CA ASP A 61 -30.20 -20.96 10.92
C ASP A 61 -31.27 -19.93 11.32
N GLN A 62 -32.46 -20.07 10.77
CA GLN A 62 -33.61 -19.23 11.14
C GLN A 62 -34.04 -19.45 12.59
N ASN A 63 -33.96 -20.69 13.06
CA ASN A 63 -34.29 -21.07 14.42
C ASN A 63 -33.13 -21.86 15.06
N LEU A 64 -32.62 -21.38 16.17
CA LEU A 64 -31.52 -22.00 16.93
C LEU A 64 -32.06 -22.50 18.28
N ASP A 65 -32.99 -23.49 18.26
CA ASP A 65 -33.48 -24.13 19.48
C ASP A 65 -32.35 -24.86 20.19
N GLY A 66 -32.35 -24.83 21.53
CA GLY A 66 -31.33 -25.49 22.33
C GLY A 66 -29.99 -24.73 22.45
N ILE A 67 -29.94 -23.46 22.10
CA ILE A 67 -28.80 -22.57 22.33
C ILE A 67 -29.01 -21.78 23.65
N GLU A 68 -27.96 -21.78 24.50
CA GLU A 68 -27.81 -20.87 25.63
C GLU A 68 -26.63 -19.94 25.34
N ALA A 69 -26.91 -18.65 25.17
CA ALA A 69 -25.89 -17.66 24.87
C ALA A 69 -25.49 -16.85 26.12
N GLU A 70 -24.19 -16.50 26.21
CA GLU A 70 -23.72 -15.56 27.25
C GLU A 70 -24.21 -14.15 26.97
N GLU A 71 -24.21 -13.77 25.67
CA GLU A 71 -24.69 -12.48 25.18
C GLU A 71 -25.67 -12.69 24.01
N VAL A 72 -26.70 -11.82 23.94
CA VAL A 72 -27.65 -11.79 22.82
C VAL A 72 -27.63 -10.39 22.21
N LEU A 73 -27.36 -10.32 20.92
CA LEU A 73 -27.32 -9.10 20.12
C LEU A 73 -28.50 -9.09 19.16
N ASP A 74 -29.48 -8.22 19.40
CA ASP A 74 -30.63 -8.01 18.51
C ASP A 74 -30.27 -6.98 17.42
N LEU A 75 -30.24 -7.41 16.17
CA LEU A 75 -29.94 -6.60 15.01
C LEU A 75 -31.17 -6.31 14.15
N THR A 76 -32.35 -6.14 14.78
CA THR A 76 -33.57 -5.77 14.05
C THR A 76 -33.36 -4.51 13.21
N GLY A 77 -33.57 -4.63 11.89
CA GLY A 77 -33.40 -3.53 10.94
C GLY A 77 -31.98 -3.23 10.51
N LYS A 78 -31.00 -4.02 10.95
CA LYS A 78 -29.59 -3.87 10.60
C LYS A 78 -29.09 -4.99 9.67
N TYR A 79 -27.94 -4.74 9.06
CA TYR A 79 -27.26 -5.68 8.18
C TYR A 79 -25.96 -6.19 8.82
N LEU A 80 -25.68 -7.49 8.63
CA LEU A 80 -24.48 -8.15 9.11
C LEU A 80 -23.66 -8.63 7.92
N ILE A 81 -22.43 -8.17 7.80
CA ILE A 81 -21.50 -8.56 6.74
C ILE A 81 -20.20 -9.10 7.33
N PRO A 82 -19.41 -9.92 6.60
CA PRO A 82 -18.07 -10.29 7.02
C PRO A 82 -17.18 -9.06 7.21
N GLY A 83 -16.15 -9.17 8.06
CA GLY A 83 -15.10 -8.15 8.14
C GLY A 83 -14.44 -7.93 6.78
N LEU A 84 -14.13 -6.67 6.47
CA LEU A 84 -13.47 -6.31 5.22
C LEU A 84 -12.03 -6.84 5.21
N VAL A 85 -11.59 -7.29 4.02
CA VAL A 85 -10.26 -7.81 3.74
C VAL A 85 -9.61 -6.94 2.67
N ASP A 86 -8.50 -6.29 3.03
CA ASP A 86 -7.68 -5.52 2.09
C ASP A 86 -6.51 -6.39 1.60
N ALA A 87 -6.55 -6.79 0.34
CA ALA A 87 -5.59 -7.73 -0.21
C ALA A 87 -4.23 -7.12 -0.55
N HIS A 88 -4.14 -5.78 -0.63
CA HIS A 88 -2.89 -5.11 -0.96
C HIS A 88 -2.82 -3.70 -0.38
N MET A 89 -1.87 -3.50 0.53
CA MET A 89 -1.56 -2.19 1.09
C MET A 89 -0.13 -2.15 1.66
N HIS A 90 0.30 -0.96 2.12
CA HIS A 90 1.61 -0.73 2.74
C HIS A 90 1.44 0.00 4.08
N ILE A 91 1.79 -0.67 5.20
CA ILE A 91 1.69 -0.04 6.53
C ILE A 91 2.76 1.04 6.67
N ASP A 92 3.98 0.72 6.27
CA ASP A 92 5.14 1.60 6.35
C ASP A 92 5.03 2.80 5.41
N SER A 93 4.48 2.61 4.21
CA SER A 93 4.16 3.70 3.28
C SER A 93 3.04 4.61 3.84
N SER A 94 2.17 4.09 4.69
CA SER A 94 1.21 4.89 5.46
C SER A 94 1.85 5.64 6.64
N MET A 95 3.18 5.66 6.74
CA MET A 95 3.98 6.34 7.77
C MET A 95 3.66 5.92 9.20
N THR A 96 3.10 4.75 9.43
CA THR A 96 2.61 4.30 10.74
C THR A 96 3.06 2.89 11.08
N THR A 97 2.75 2.43 12.29
CA THR A 97 3.11 1.09 12.78
C THR A 97 1.93 0.12 12.69
N PRO A 98 2.17 -1.21 12.68
CA PRO A 98 1.11 -2.22 12.64
C PRO A 98 0.02 -2.02 13.72
N ALA A 99 0.41 -1.70 14.96
CA ALA A 99 -0.55 -1.47 16.05
C ALA A 99 -1.46 -0.26 15.79
N ILE A 100 -0.88 0.86 15.36
CA ILE A 100 -1.64 2.10 15.09
C ILE A 100 -2.50 1.94 13.84
N MET A 101 -1.96 1.30 12.80
CA MET A 101 -2.72 0.97 11.60
C MET A 101 -3.95 0.14 11.97
N GLY A 102 -3.76 -0.98 12.67
CA GLY A 102 -4.85 -1.86 13.04
C GLY A 102 -5.94 -1.16 13.85
N LYS A 103 -5.56 -0.36 14.87
CA LYS A 103 -6.51 0.45 15.65
C LYS A 103 -7.27 1.47 14.79
N THR A 104 -6.61 2.01 13.77
CA THR A 104 -7.19 3.05 12.93
C THR A 104 -8.18 2.48 11.95
N ILE A 105 -7.79 1.44 11.21
CA ILE A 105 -8.62 0.92 10.12
C ILE A 105 -9.68 -0.09 10.58
N GLY A 106 -9.43 -0.77 11.70
CA GLY A 106 -10.38 -1.73 12.26
C GLY A 106 -11.74 -1.11 12.57
N LYS A 107 -11.77 0.11 13.11
CA LYS A 107 -13.02 0.86 13.34
C LYS A 107 -13.80 1.20 12.06
N TYR A 108 -13.15 1.10 10.90
CA TYR A 108 -13.78 1.25 9.58
C TYR A 108 -14.18 -0.08 8.94
N GLY A 109 -14.15 -1.18 9.73
CA GLY A 109 -14.59 -2.50 9.31
C GLY A 109 -13.53 -3.37 8.66
N THR A 110 -12.30 -2.90 8.48
CA THR A 110 -11.20 -3.71 7.94
C THR A 110 -10.59 -4.55 9.05
N THR A 111 -10.82 -5.86 9.04
CA THR A 111 -10.37 -6.80 10.09
C THR A 111 -9.18 -7.64 9.67
N THR A 112 -8.86 -7.64 8.38
CA THR A 112 -7.71 -8.36 7.81
C THR A 112 -7.07 -7.52 6.72
N ILE A 113 -5.73 -7.46 6.71
CA ILE A 113 -4.94 -6.84 5.64
C ILE A 113 -3.81 -7.74 5.20
N ILE A 114 -3.38 -7.57 3.94
CA ILE A 114 -2.15 -8.12 3.40
C ILE A 114 -1.23 -6.93 3.08
N ALA A 115 -0.13 -6.82 3.82
CA ALA A 115 0.80 -5.69 3.72
C ALA A 115 2.09 -6.09 3.01
N ASP A 116 2.57 -5.25 2.08
CA ASP A 116 3.91 -5.35 1.49
C ASP A 116 4.78 -4.22 2.05
N ASP A 117 5.47 -4.50 3.17
CA ASP A 117 6.26 -3.51 3.90
C ASP A 117 7.69 -3.40 3.32
N HIS A 118 7.79 -3.06 2.03
CA HIS A 118 9.07 -2.92 1.34
C HIS A 118 9.81 -1.63 1.65
N GLU A 119 9.15 -0.61 2.19
CA GLU A 119 9.78 0.66 2.54
C GLU A 119 10.71 0.51 3.75
N ILE A 120 10.21 -0.09 4.84
CA ILE A 120 11.06 -0.39 6.00
C ILE A 120 12.14 -1.41 5.64
N THR A 121 11.85 -2.31 4.67
CA THR A 121 12.81 -3.29 4.17
C THR A 121 13.92 -2.62 3.35
N ASN A 122 13.61 -1.63 2.52
CA ASN A 122 14.61 -0.80 1.82
C ASN A 122 15.53 -0.07 2.80
N VAL A 123 15.00 0.32 3.96
CA VAL A 123 15.79 1.02 5.00
C VAL A 123 16.66 0.09 5.80
N ALA A 124 16.14 -1.04 6.27
CA ALA A 124 16.79 -1.84 7.32
C ALA A 124 16.89 -3.35 7.00
N GLY A 125 16.57 -3.75 5.78
CA GLY A 125 16.66 -5.14 5.35
C GLY A 125 15.71 -6.07 6.09
N ILE A 126 16.01 -7.38 6.03
CA ILE A 126 15.16 -8.44 6.59
C ILE A 126 14.99 -8.32 8.11
N GLU A 127 16.02 -7.90 8.84
CA GLU A 127 15.95 -7.77 10.30
C GLU A 127 15.04 -6.60 10.73
N GLY A 128 15.10 -5.48 9.98
CA GLY A 128 14.18 -4.37 10.17
C GLY A 128 12.74 -4.75 9.88
N LEU A 129 12.50 -5.46 8.77
CA LEU A 129 11.18 -6.00 8.41
C LEU A 129 10.63 -6.90 9.52
N LYS A 130 11.38 -7.91 9.95
CA LYS A 130 10.96 -8.83 11.00
C LYS A 130 10.58 -8.11 12.29
N ASN A 131 11.43 -7.17 12.73
CA ASN A 131 11.14 -6.38 13.92
C ASN A 131 9.88 -5.52 13.73
N PHE A 132 9.64 -4.98 12.54
CA PHE A 132 8.46 -4.17 12.26
C PHE A 132 7.18 -4.99 12.32
N ILE A 133 7.14 -6.14 11.65
CA ILE A 133 5.96 -7.00 11.56
C ILE A 133 5.65 -7.80 12.83
N ASP A 134 6.58 -7.86 13.80
CA ASP A 134 6.39 -8.55 15.07
C ASP A 134 5.60 -7.69 16.08
N GLN A 135 5.31 -6.43 15.77
CA GLN A 135 4.47 -5.61 16.63
C GLN A 135 3.02 -6.12 16.61
N PRO A 136 2.44 -6.46 17.80
CA PRO A 136 1.05 -6.91 17.88
C PRO A 136 0.06 -5.84 17.40
N ALA A 137 -0.95 -6.25 16.66
CA ALA A 137 -2.02 -5.40 16.16
C ALA A 137 -3.41 -5.96 16.51
N PRO A 138 -4.47 -5.12 16.60
CA PRO A 138 -5.82 -5.59 16.92
C PRO A 138 -6.60 -6.19 15.73
N ILE A 139 -5.99 -6.27 14.57
CA ILE A 139 -6.51 -6.92 13.36
C ILE A 139 -5.53 -8.01 12.91
N ASP A 140 -5.96 -8.87 11.99
CA ASP A 140 -5.05 -9.84 11.38
C ASP A 140 -4.24 -9.19 10.26
N ILE A 141 -2.92 -9.31 10.34
CA ILE A 141 -1.99 -8.81 9.33
C ILE A 141 -1.23 -9.98 8.74
N PHE A 142 -1.34 -10.16 7.44
CA PHE A 142 -0.48 -11.02 6.65
C PHE A 142 0.43 -10.17 5.78
N PHE A 143 1.49 -10.77 5.25
CA PHE A 143 2.54 -10.02 4.57
C PHE A 143 2.85 -10.58 3.19
N GLY A 144 3.23 -9.68 2.28
CA GLY A 144 3.94 -9.99 1.06
C GLY A 144 5.44 -10.04 1.32
N ILE A 145 6.15 -11.00 0.72
CA ILE A 145 7.61 -11.01 0.74
C ILE A 145 8.11 -9.89 -0.17
N PRO A 146 8.82 -8.86 0.32
CA PRO A 146 9.29 -7.78 -0.52
C PRO A 146 10.18 -8.28 -1.66
N SER A 147 9.78 -8.02 -2.91
CA SER A 147 10.46 -8.55 -4.10
C SER A 147 11.43 -7.57 -4.75
N SER A 148 11.30 -6.28 -4.43
CA SER A 148 11.92 -5.17 -5.14
C SER A 148 12.72 -4.27 -4.20
N VAL A 149 13.68 -4.86 -3.48
CA VAL A 149 14.57 -4.18 -2.53
C VAL A 149 16.04 -4.42 -2.91
N PRO A 150 16.70 -3.42 -3.55
CA PRO A 150 16.15 -2.16 -4.08
C PRO A 150 15.24 -2.35 -5.29
N SER A 151 14.46 -1.34 -5.63
CA SER A 151 13.61 -1.34 -6.82
C SER A 151 14.40 -1.36 -8.14
N THR A 152 15.64 -0.89 -8.11
CA THR A 152 16.58 -0.93 -9.26
C THR A 152 17.86 -1.70 -8.94
N ASN A 153 18.97 -1.02 -8.69
CA ASN A 153 20.27 -1.62 -8.37
C ASN A 153 21.22 -0.59 -7.74
N ASP A 154 22.35 -1.07 -7.19
CA ASP A 154 23.36 -0.27 -6.48
C ASP A 154 24.04 0.82 -7.34
N GLN A 155 23.98 0.74 -8.66
CA GLN A 155 24.54 1.77 -9.53
C GLN A 155 23.60 2.98 -9.67
N MET A 156 22.31 2.75 -9.46
CA MET A 156 21.29 3.78 -9.62
C MET A 156 20.86 4.40 -8.29
N GLU A 157 20.88 3.66 -7.20
CA GLU A 157 20.42 4.13 -5.87
C GLU A 157 21.16 3.44 -4.73
N THR A 158 21.22 4.10 -3.57
CA THR A 158 21.73 3.52 -2.32
C THR A 158 20.55 3.21 -1.41
N THR A 159 20.45 1.95 -0.94
CA THR A 159 19.45 1.51 0.05
C THR A 159 20.13 0.98 1.30
N GLY A 160 19.42 0.92 2.42
CA GLY A 160 19.89 0.31 3.66
C GLY A 160 19.89 -1.20 3.59
N GLY A 161 18.78 -1.78 3.12
CA GLY A 161 18.55 -3.21 2.98
C GLY A 161 18.63 -3.73 1.55
N LYS A 162 18.64 -5.07 1.44
CA LYS A 162 18.52 -5.81 0.18
C LYS A 162 17.79 -7.11 0.42
N ILE A 163 16.99 -7.53 -0.55
CA ILE A 163 16.33 -8.83 -0.59
C ILE A 163 16.83 -9.61 -1.81
N GLY A 164 17.37 -10.78 -1.55
CA GLY A 164 17.77 -11.76 -2.54
C GLY A 164 17.11 -13.11 -2.27
N VAL A 165 17.58 -14.15 -2.98
CA VAL A 165 17.03 -15.50 -2.82
C VAL A 165 17.17 -16.04 -1.39
N PRO A 166 18.29 -15.84 -0.67
CA PRO A 166 18.41 -16.31 0.72
C PRO A 166 17.38 -15.70 1.67
N GLU A 167 17.13 -14.39 1.55
CA GLU A 167 16.14 -13.67 2.38
C GLU A 167 14.72 -14.14 2.06
N VAL A 168 14.41 -14.37 0.77
CA VAL A 168 13.13 -14.94 0.33
C VAL A 168 12.93 -16.35 0.90
N GLU A 169 13.94 -17.22 0.83
CA GLU A 169 13.88 -18.57 1.42
C GLU A 169 13.70 -18.55 2.94
N GLU A 170 14.21 -17.52 3.60
CA GLU A 170 14.00 -17.33 5.05
C GLU A 170 12.58 -16.89 5.35
N LEU A 171 12.06 -15.85 4.66
CA LEU A 171 10.72 -15.33 4.86
C LEU A 171 9.63 -16.35 4.50
N LEU A 172 9.85 -17.20 3.51
CA LEU A 172 8.95 -18.31 3.16
C LEU A 172 8.70 -19.31 4.30
N LYS A 173 9.53 -19.35 5.34
CA LYS A 173 9.35 -20.21 6.52
C LYS A 173 8.33 -19.64 7.51
N ASP A 174 8.12 -18.33 7.49
CA ASP A 174 7.12 -17.68 8.34
C ASP A 174 5.74 -17.78 7.66
N PRO A 175 4.73 -18.39 8.31
CA PRO A 175 3.40 -18.56 7.75
C PRO A 175 2.62 -17.24 7.55
N ARG A 176 3.08 -16.15 8.14
CA ARG A 176 2.48 -14.82 7.96
C ARG A 176 2.71 -14.26 6.55
N PHE A 177 3.79 -14.69 5.86
CA PHE A 177 4.05 -14.30 4.47
C PHE A 177 3.24 -15.21 3.55
N ILE A 178 2.19 -14.68 2.92
CA ILE A 178 1.24 -15.45 2.12
C ILE A 178 1.29 -15.17 0.62
N CYS A 179 1.98 -14.11 0.21
CA CYS A 179 2.22 -13.77 -1.19
C CYS A 179 3.67 -13.30 -1.40
N LEU A 180 4.12 -13.24 -2.65
CA LEU A 180 5.27 -12.41 -3.01
C LEU A 180 4.74 -10.98 -3.15
N GLY A 181 5.39 -10.02 -2.51
CA GLY A 181 5.08 -8.61 -2.64
C GLY A 181 5.30 -8.08 -4.07
N GLU A 182 4.86 -6.88 -4.34
CA GLU A 182 4.74 -6.34 -5.69
C GLU A 182 6.04 -6.41 -6.51
N VAL A 183 5.96 -7.05 -7.68
CA VAL A 183 7.06 -7.18 -8.61
C VAL A 183 7.08 -5.99 -9.56
N MET A 184 7.97 -5.03 -9.30
CA MET A 184 8.11 -3.78 -10.07
C MET A 184 9.10 -3.87 -11.23
N ASN A 185 10.05 -4.83 -11.20
CA ASN A 185 11.15 -4.89 -12.17
C ASN A 185 10.77 -5.61 -13.47
N PHE A 186 9.97 -4.95 -14.32
CA PHE A 186 9.58 -5.46 -15.64
C PHE A 186 10.78 -5.87 -16.51
N LYS A 187 11.83 -5.04 -16.56
CA LYS A 187 13.01 -5.35 -17.36
C LYS A 187 13.73 -6.61 -16.90
N GLY A 188 13.82 -6.78 -15.57
CA GLY A 188 14.39 -8.00 -14.99
C GLY A 188 13.56 -9.25 -15.31
N MET A 189 12.23 -9.14 -15.23
CA MET A 189 11.32 -10.26 -15.56
C MET A 189 11.40 -10.66 -17.03
N THR A 190 11.51 -9.70 -17.93
CA THR A 190 11.44 -9.92 -19.39
C THR A 190 12.81 -10.06 -20.08
N ALA A 191 13.91 -9.83 -19.36
CA ALA A 191 15.28 -9.95 -19.89
C ALA A 191 15.58 -11.37 -20.37
N GLU A 192 16.46 -11.50 -21.36
CA GLU A 192 17.05 -12.79 -21.71
C GLU A 192 18.03 -13.25 -20.61
N GLY A 193 17.99 -14.54 -20.29
CA GLY A 193 18.86 -15.14 -19.27
C GLY A 193 18.39 -14.95 -17.81
N PRO A 194 19.22 -15.36 -16.83
CA PRO A 194 18.90 -15.30 -15.40
C PRO A 194 18.95 -13.86 -14.88
N THR A 195 18.03 -13.54 -13.99
CA THR A 195 18.00 -12.26 -13.24
C THR A 195 17.53 -12.53 -11.82
N LEU A 196 17.88 -11.65 -10.89
CA LEU A 196 17.49 -11.80 -9.48
C LEU A 196 15.96 -11.99 -9.32
N ILE A 197 15.16 -11.19 -10.02
CA ILE A 197 13.69 -11.29 -9.88
C ILE A 197 13.15 -12.63 -10.43
N LYS A 198 13.75 -13.18 -11.48
CA LYS A 198 13.38 -14.52 -11.98
C LYS A 198 13.73 -15.61 -10.97
N ASP A 199 14.90 -15.51 -10.32
CA ASP A 199 15.34 -16.45 -9.30
C ASP A 199 14.43 -16.36 -8.05
N ILE A 200 14.02 -15.15 -7.65
CA ILE A 200 13.03 -14.93 -6.57
C ILE A 200 11.70 -15.60 -6.94
N ILE A 201 11.14 -15.32 -8.10
CA ILE A 201 9.88 -15.92 -8.58
C ILE A 201 9.98 -17.45 -8.60
N ALA A 202 11.07 -18.00 -9.15
CA ALA A 202 11.29 -19.44 -9.20
C ALA A 202 11.39 -20.06 -7.80
N THR A 203 12.02 -19.36 -6.85
CA THR A 203 12.13 -19.78 -5.45
C THR A 203 10.74 -19.82 -4.77
N CYS A 204 9.92 -18.80 -4.97
CA CYS A 204 8.54 -18.79 -4.46
C CYS A 204 7.72 -19.95 -5.04
N ARG A 205 7.75 -20.14 -6.36
CA ARG A 205 7.02 -21.22 -7.03
C ARG A 205 7.48 -22.62 -6.62
N LYS A 206 8.78 -22.81 -6.38
CA LYS A 206 9.34 -24.08 -5.91
C LYS A 206 8.84 -24.44 -4.50
N ASN A 207 8.81 -23.47 -3.59
CA ASN A 207 8.48 -23.69 -2.18
C ASN A 207 6.96 -23.65 -1.91
N ARG A 208 6.24 -22.73 -2.56
CA ARG A 208 4.79 -22.52 -2.42
C ARG A 208 4.13 -22.33 -3.81
N PRO A 209 3.84 -23.41 -4.55
CA PRO A 209 3.40 -23.34 -5.97
C PRO A 209 2.14 -22.53 -6.22
N THR A 210 1.22 -22.47 -5.25
CA THR A 210 -0.08 -21.79 -5.36
C THR A 210 -0.09 -20.39 -4.74
N MET A 211 1.03 -19.94 -4.19
CA MET A 211 1.14 -18.63 -3.57
C MET A 211 0.92 -17.51 -4.59
N PRO A 212 0.06 -16.50 -4.32
CA PRO A 212 -0.06 -15.34 -5.19
C PRO A 212 1.29 -14.62 -5.36
N LEU A 213 1.54 -14.12 -6.57
CA LEU A 213 2.69 -13.27 -6.87
C LEU A 213 2.13 -11.92 -7.31
N GLU A 214 2.23 -10.95 -6.40
CA GLU A 214 1.70 -9.61 -6.61
C GLU A 214 2.50 -8.88 -7.68
N GLY A 215 1.83 -8.07 -8.49
CA GLY A 215 2.44 -7.35 -9.58
C GLY A 215 2.19 -5.85 -9.54
N HIS A 216 3.19 -5.10 -9.95
CA HIS A 216 3.06 -3.69 -10.29
C HIS A 216 3.19 -3.55 -11.81
N VAL A 217 2.06 -3.60 -12.52
CA VAL A 217 1.98 -3.80 -13.99
C VAL A 217 1.33 -2.58 -14.67
N PRO A 218 1.94 -1.38 -14.56
CA PRO A 218 1.31 -0.14 -15.03
C PRO A 218 1.21 -0.11 -16.56
N ALA A 219 -0.02 -0.01 -17.07
CA ALA A 219 -0.32 0.19 -18.49
C ALA A 219 0.28 -0.86 -19.46
N TYR A 220 0.76 -2.00 -18.97
CA TYR A 220 1.20 -3.10 -19.84
C TYR A 220 -0.03 -3.80 -20.44
N ALA A 221 0.00 -4.00 -21.76
CA ALA A 221 -1.04 -4.63 -22.56
C ALA A 221 -0.39 -5.50 -23.64
N GLY A 222 -1.16 -6.36 -24.30
CA GLY A 222 -0.72 -7.21 -25.40
C GLY A 222 0.46 -8.11 -25.02
N GLU A 223 1.51 -8.10 -25.83
CA GLU A 223 2.70 -8.95 -25.62
C GLU A 223 3.42 -8.64 -24.30
N ASP A 224 3.48 -7.38 -23.86
CA ASP A 224 4.16 -7.02 -22.62
C ASP A 224 3.40 -7.54 -21.40
N LEU A 225 2.06 -7.50 -21.41
CA LEU A 225 1.24 -8.14 -20.39
C LEU A 225 1.42 -9.66 -20.40
N ALA A 226 1.42 -10.27 -21.58
CA ALA A 226 1.64 -11.72 -21.72
C ALA A 226 3.01 -12.15 -21.14
N LYS A 227 4.07 -11.36 -21.34
CA LYS A 227 5.40 -11.62 -20.78
C LYS A 227 5.39 -11.60 -19.24
N VAL A 228 4.66 -10.65 -18.63
CA VAL A 228 4.54 -10.54 -17.16
C VAL A 228 3.82 -11.76 -16.58
N ILE A 229 2.67 -12.12 -17.18
CA ILE A 229 1.89 -13.29 -16.75
C ILE A 229 2.72 -14.58 -16.95
N PHE A 230 3.40 -14.70 -18.07
CA PHE A 230 4.26 -15.86 -18.36
C PHE A 230 5.44 -15.98 -17.38
N ALA A 231 5.95 -14.84 -16.88
CA ALA A 231 6.96 -14.84 -15.82
C ALA A 231 6.42 -15.32 -14.46
N GLY A 232 5.10 -15.40 -14.29
CA GLY A 232 4.45 -15.98 -13.12
C GLY A 232 3.73 -14.98 -12.22
N VAL A 233 3.70 -13.68 -12.55
CA VAL A 233 2.93 -12.65 -11.83
C VAL A 233 1.43 -12.89 -12.03
N THR A 234 0.66 -12.88 -10.93
CA THR A 234 -0.75 -13.30 -10.93
C THR A 234 -1.73 -12.18 -10.67
N THR A 235 -1.26 -11.02 -10.18
CA THR A 235 -2.13 -9.89 -9.81
C THR A 235 -1.61 -8.57 -10.36
N ASP A 236 -2.45 -7.53 -10.30
CA ASP A 236 -2.06 -6.15 -10.52
C ASP A 236 -3.01 -5.16 -9.83
N HIS A 237 -2.44 -4.20 -9.09
CA HIS A 237 -3.15 -3.14 -8.39
C HIS A 237 -2.95 -1.74 -9.02
N THR A 238 -2.14 -1.60 -10.05
CA THR A 238 -1.80 -0.29 -10.63
C THR A 238 -3.03 0.43 -11.22
N GLN A 239 -2.85 1.68 -11.64
CA GLN A 239 -3.97 2.43 -12.22
C GLN A 239 -4.53 1.74 -13.47
N GLN A 240 -5.82 1.46 -13.45
CA GLN A 240 -6.55 0.72 -14.47
C GLN A 240 -7.40 1.63 -15.37
N THR A 241 -7.59 1.19 -16.61
CA THR A 241 -8.69 1.58 -17.49
C THR A 241 -9.62 0.39 -17.71
N ALA A 242 -10.84 0.62 -18.21
CA ALA A 242 -11.77 -0.46 -18.54
C ALA A 242 -11.17 -1.53 -19.46
N ALA A 243 -10.43 -1.09 -20.49
CA ALA A 243 -9.76 -2.00 -21.43
C ALA A 243 -8.66 -2.85 -20.76
N LEU A 244 -7.87 -2.26 -19.85
CA LEU A 244 -6.83 -2.99 -19.11
C LEU A 244 -7.44 -4.01 -18.14
N VAL A 245 -8.51 -3.65 -17.42
CA VAL A 245 -9.21 -4.62 -16.55
C VAL A 245 -9.71 -5.81 -17.37
N ASP A 246 -10.42 -5.55 -18.47
CA ASP A 246 -10.95 -6.61 -19.35
C ASP A 246 -9.83 -7.50 -19.92
N GLU A 247 -8.73 -6.91 -20.38
CA GLU A 247 -7.62 -7.67 -20.93
C GLU A 247 -6.91 -8.51 -19.86
N LYS A 248 -6.63 -7.95 -18.67
CA LYS A 248 -5.96 -8.65 -17.56
C LYS A 248 -6.80 -9.83 -17.06
N VAL A 249 -8.08 -9.59 -16.77
CA VAL A 249 -8.99 -10.66 -16.30
C VAL A 249 -9.13 -11.77 -17.34
N ARG A 250 -9.31 -11.45 -18.63
CA ARG A 250 -9.38 -12.45 -19.69
C ARG A 250 -8.10 -13.27 -19.88
N ASN A 251 -6.97 -12.74 -19.47
CA ASN A 251 -5.67 -13.46 -19.47
C ASN A 251 -5.37 -14.16 -18.13
N GLY A 252 -6.33 -14.20 -17.19
CA GLY A 252 -6.21 -14.92 -15.93
C GLY A 252 -5.50 -14.18 -14.81
N MET A 253 -5.27 -12.88 -14.95
CA MET A 253 -4.70 -12.03 -13.90
C MET A 253 -5.82 -11.56 -12.98
N PHE A 254 -5.60 -11.61 -11.67
CA PHE A 254 -6.47 -11.00 -10.67
C PHE A 254 -6.21 -9.49 -10.64
N VAL A 255 -7.27 -8.67 -10.57
CA VAL A 255 -7.12 -7.22 -10.65
C VAL A 255 -7.60 -6.55 -9.36
N GLU A 256 -6.73 -5.79 -8.74
CA GLU A 256 -6.96 -5.08 -7.51
C GLU A 256 -7.24 -3.61 -7.81
N ILE A 257 -8.46 -3.19 -7.48
CA ILE A 257 -9.00 -1.88 -7.85
C ILE A 257 -8.81 -0.92 -6.67
N GLN A 258 -7.85 -0.02 -6.81
CA GLN A 258 -7.62 1.05 -5.86
C GLN A 258 -8.36 2.35 -6.26
N LEU A 259 -8.42 3.33 -5.35
CA LEU A 259 -9.18 4.57 -5.51
C LEU A 259 -8.89 5.32 -6.82
N LYS A 260 -7.63 5.35 -7.26
CA LYS A 260 -7.20 6.02 -8.52
C LYS A 260 -7.69 5.31 -9.78
N SER A 261 -8.14 4.05 -9.66
CA SER A 261 -8.72 3.25 -10.75
C SER A 261 -10.26 3.30 -10.77
N MET A 262 -10.90 3.86 -9.75
CA MET A 262 -12.36 3.90 -9.64
C MET A 262 -12.96 5.00 -10.52
N HIS A 263 -12.98 4.78 -11.83
CA HIS A 263 -13.69 5.55 -12.83
C HIS A 263 -14.96 4.81 -13.25
N GLN A 264 -16.00 5.54 -13.71
CA GLN A 264 -17.30 4.93 -14.05
C GLN A 264 -17.15 3.79 -15.05
N GLU A 265 -16.36 3.97 -16.11
CA GLU A 265 -16.12 2.96 -17.14
C GLU A 265 -15.45 1.67 -16.62
N VAL A 266 -14.61 1.78 -15.57
CA VAL A 266 -13.99 0.61 -14.92
C VAL A 266 -15.05 -0.16 -14.13
N ILE A 267 -15.82 0.53 -13.30
CA ILE A 267 -16.90 -0.09 -12.51
C ILE A 267 -17.98 -0.70 -13.41
N ASP A 268 -18.40 0.01 -14.46
CA ASP A 268 -19.36 -0.50 -15.45
C ASP A 268 -18.86 -1.78 -16.14
N THR A 269 -17.56 -1.86 -16.44
CA THR A 269 -16.94 -3.05 -17.05
C THR A 269 -16.97 -4.24 -16.08
N ILE A 270 -16.63 -4.03 -14.81
CA ILE A 270 -16.69 -5.08 -13.77
C ILE A 270 -18.12 -5.59 -13.62
N ILE A 271 -19.10 -4.71 -13.52
CA ILE A 271 -20.52 -5.05 -13.38
C ILE A 271 -21.02 -5.81 -14.62
N LYS A 272 -20.76 -5.27 -15.81
CA LYS A 272 -21.24 -5.82 -17.08
C LYS A 272 -20.75 -7.23 -17.33
N HIS A 273 -19.49 -7.51 -17.01
CA HIS A 273 -18.87 -8.82 -17.25
C HIS A 273 -18.89 -9.71 -16.01
N GLN A 274 -19.45 -9.25 -14.88
CA GLN A 274 -19.55 -9.99 -13.61
C GLN A 274 -18.18 -10.50 -13.12
N TYR A 275 -17.15 -9.65 -13.16
CA TYR A 275 -15.78 -10.02 -12.78
C TYR A 275 -15.57 -10.14 -11.26
N PHE A 276 -16.63 -10.35 -10.48
CA PHE A 276 -16.60 -10.33 -9.01
C PHE A 276 -15.69 -11.40 -8.37
N GLU A 277 -15.40 -12.51 -9.09
CA GLU A 277 -14.44 -13.53 -8.64
C GLU A 277 -12.98 -13.20 -9.01
N HIS A 278 -12.75 -12.15 -9.80
CA HIS A 278 -11.46 -11.83 -10.40
C HIS A 278 -10.95 -10.45 -10.06
N VAL A 279 -11.70 -9.72 -9.23
CA VAL A 279 -11.33 -8.37 -8.78
C VAL A 279 -11.53 -8.21 -7.27
N ALA A 280 -10.71 -7.37 -6.64
CA ALA A 280 -10.91 -6.93 -5.27
C ALA A 280 -10.76 -5.40 -5.19
N LEU A 281 -11.37 -4.78 -4.17
CA LEU A 281 -11.05 -3.41 -3.80
C LEU A 281 -9.86 -3.45 -2.83
N VAL A 282 -8.86 -2.59 -3.06
CA VAL A 282 -7.65 -2.49 -2.23
C VAL A 282 -7.28 -1.02 -2.01
N THR A 283 -6.53 -0.73 -0.96
CA THR A 283 -6.20 0.66 -0.64
C THR A 283 -4.84 1.12 -1.16
N ASP A 284 -3.87 0.22 -1.31
CA ASP A 284 -2.50 0.57 -1.69
C ASP A 284 -1.90 1.59 -0.69
N ASP A 285 -1.20 2.61 -1.13
CA ASP A 285 -0.68 3.70 -0.29
C ASP A 285 -1.81 4.57 0.28
N SER A 286 -2.03 4.48 1.56
CA SER A 286 -3.04 5.29 2.27
C SER A 286 -2.35 6.29 3.20
N MET A 287 -2.40 7.57 2.85
CA MET A 287 -1.75 8.61 3.64
C MET A 287 -2.42 8.83 5.01
N PRO A 288 -1.67 9.19 6.06
CA PRO A 288 -2.20 9.38 7.41
C PRO A 288 -3.39 10.32 7.51
N ASP A 289 -3.40 11.39 6.71
CA ASP A 289 -4.49 12.36 6.68
C ASP A 289 -5.79 11.80 6.07
N VAL A 290 -5.71 10.82 5.18
CA VAL A 290 -6.86 10.07 4.64
C VAL A 290 -7.40 9.08 5.67
N LEU A 291 -6.51 8.40 6.38
CA LEU A 291 -6.82 7.42 7.42
C LEU A 291 -7.55 8.02 8.64
N LEU A 292 -7.58 9.34 8.79
CA LEU A 292 -8.38 10.01 9.82
C LEU A 292 -9.89 9.76 9.68
N THR A 293 -10.37 9.47 8.47
CA THR A 293 -11.81 9.43 8.18
C THR A 293 -12.29 8.15 7.53
N SER A 294 -11.41 7.36 6.92
CA SER A 294 -11.82 6.19 6.14
C SER A 294 -10.64 5.30 5.75
N HIS A 295 -10.97 4.10 5.31
CA HIS A 295 -10.05 3.13 4.70
C HIS A 295 -10.79 2.41 3.55
N LEU A 296 -10.73 1.08 3.47
CA LEU A 296 -11.40 0.26 2.45
C LEU A 296 -12.92 0.50 2.37
N ASN A 297 -13.57 0.83 3.51
CA ASN A 297 -15.00 1.20 3.55
C ASN A 297 -15.36 2.37 2.61
N ASN A 298 -14.43 3.28 2.36
CA ASN A 298 -14.66 4.38 1.42
C ASN A 298 -14.71 3.91 -0.03
N LEU A 299 -13.89 2.91 -0.40
CA LEU A 299 -13.89 2.32 -1.72
C LEU A 299 -15.20 1.54 -1.95
N VAL A 300 -15.66 0.78 -0.94
CA VAL A 300 -16.96 0.09 -0.99
C VAL A 300 -18.08 1.09 -1.22
N ARG A 301 -18.12 2.16 -0.40
CA ARG A 301 -19.12 3.23 -0.53
C ARG A 301 -19.08 3.89 -1.91
N LYS A 302 -17.89 4.14 -2.44
CA LYS A 302 -17.72 4.72 -3.77
C LYS A 302 -18.19 3.77 -4.87
N ALA A 303 -17.88 2.48 -4.81
CA ALA A 303 -18.35 1.48 -5.77
C ALA A 303 -19.89 1.44 -5.81
N ILE A 304 -20.55 1.42 -4.65
CA ILE A 304 -22.01 1.49 -4.54
C ILE A 304 -22.55 2.78 -5.19
N SER A 305 -21.95 3.92 -4.87
CA SER A 305 -22.38 5.22 -5.45
C SER A 305 -22.21 5.31 -6.97
N MET A 306 -21.35 4.46 -7.55
CA MET A 306 -21.10 4.33 -8.98
C MET A 306 -21.99 3.27 -9.64
N GLY A 307 -22.95 2.69 -8.92
CA GLY A 307 -23.96 1.77 -9.46
C GLY A 307 -23.68 0.28 -9.26
N MET A 308 -22.61 -0.08 -8.52
CA MET A 308 -22.40 -1.47 -8.09
C MET A 308 -23.43 -1.81 -7.00
N LYS A 309 -24.03 -3.01 -7.07
CA LYS A 309 -24.92 -3.46 -5.98
C LYS A 309 -24.12 -3.58 -4.68
N PRO A 310 -24.71 -3.25 -3.53
CA PRO A 310 -24.04 -3.42 -2.24
C PRO A 310 -23.50 -4.83 -2.02
N GLU A 311 -24.27 -5.87 -2.42
CA GLU A 311 -23.86 -7.26 -2.31
C GLU A 311 -22.57 -7.54 -3.08
N ASP A 312 -22.46 -7.03 -4.32
CA ASP A 312 -21.28 -7.23 -5.17
C ASP A 312 -20.07 -6.47 -4.61
N ALA A 313 -20.27 -5.22 -4.15
CA ALA A 313 -19.21 -4.41 -3.55
C ALA A 313 -18.67 -5.04 -2.25
N ILE A 314 -19.55 -5.59 -1.41
CA ILE A 314 -19.19 -6.33 -0.20
C ILE A 314 -18.45 -7.63 -0.58
N TYR A 315 -18.92 -8.35 -1.57
CA TYR A 315 -18.33 -9.60 -2.03
C TYR A 315 -16.86 -9.42 -2.44
N ILE A 316 -16.56 -8.41 -3.27
CA ILE A 316 -15.20 -8.11 -3.74
C ILE A 316 -14.31 -7.40 -2.70
N SER A 317 -14.84 -7.13 -1.50
CA SER A 317 -14.11 -6.53 -0.38
C SER A 317 -14.04 -7.45 0.85
N THR A 318 -14.56 -8.67 0.75
CA THR A 318 -14.57 -9.65 1.85
C THR A 318 -14.15 -11.04 1.37
N TYR A 319 -15.01 -11.72 0.62
CA TYR A 319 -14.83 -13.11 0.21
C TYR A 319 -13.81 -13.29 -0.90
N THR A 320 -13.91 -12.49 -1.96
CA THR A 320 -13.00 -12.59 -3.11
C THR A 320 -11.54 -12.37 -2.73
N PRO A 321 -11.14 -11.27 -2.01
CA PRO A 321 -9.77 -11.09 -1.60
C PRO A 321 -9.28 -12.16 -0.64
N ALA A 322 -10.10 -12.61 0.32
CA ALA A 322 -9.74 -13.69 1.22
C ALA A 322 -9.45 -15.00 0.45
N ARG A 323 -10.31 -15.36 -0.50
CA ARG A 323 -10.14 -16.54 -1.37
C ARG A 323 -8.90 -16.46 -2.24
N HIS A 324 -8.65 -15.30 -2.85
CA HIS A 324 -7.46 -15.06 -3.67
C HIS A 324 -6.18 -15.27 -2.89
N MET A 325 -6.12 -14.75 -1.67
CA MET A 325 -4.96 -14.87 -0.78
C MET A 325 -4.88 -16.20 -0.03
N GLY A 326 -5.81 -17.15 -0.30
CA GLY A 326 -5.80 -18.47 0.35
C GLY A 326 -6.25 -18.46 1.81
N LEU A 327 -6.90 -17.40 2.26
CA LEU A 327 -7.42 -17.25 3.62
C LEU A 327 -8.82 -17.86 3.73
N TRP A 328 -8.87 -19.17 3.93
CA TRP A 328 -10.11 -19.96 3.90
C TRP A 328 -10.95 -19.83 5.17
N ASP A 329 -10.38 -19.30 6.24
CA ASP A 329 -10.97 -19.18 7.58
C ASP A 329 -11.75 -17.87 7.80
N ARG A 330 -11.81 -16.97 6.80
CA ARG A 330 -12.43 -15.63 6.91
C ARG A 330 -13.16 -15.20 5.63
N GLY A 331 -13.63 -13.95 5.58
CA GLY A 331 -14.33 -13.38 4.42
C GLY A 331 -15.74 -13.89 4.19
N ALA A 332 -16.29 -14.71 5.09
CA ALA A 332 -17.66 -15.20 5.02
C ALA A 332 -18.23 -15.47 6.43
N ILE A 333 -19.51 -15.23 6.62
CA ILE A 333 -20.26 -15.65 7.80
C ILE A 333 -20.70 -17.09 7.57
N ALA A 334 -19.91 -18.04 8.12
CA ALA A 334 -20.16 -19.48 7.94
C ALA A 334 -19.55 -20.28 9.10
N PRO A 335 -20.12 -21.42 9.48
CA PRO A 335 -19.60 -22.23 10.57
C PRO A 335 -18.13 -22.59 10.43
N GLY A 336 -17.37 -22.45 11.53
CA GLY A 336 -15.94 -22.71 11.61
C GLY A 336 -15.03 -21.56 11.15
N ARG A 337 -15.58 -20.49 10.54
CA ARG A 337 -14.83 -19.30 10.18
C ARG A 337 -14.69 -18.33 11.35
N ILE A 338 -13.63 -17.54 11.33
CA ILE A 338 -13.38 -16.49 12.33
C ILE A 338 -14.57 -15.53 12.36
N ALA A 339 -15.07 -15.22 13.55
CA ALA A 339 -16.23 -14.35 13.73
C ALA A 339 -15.83 -12.86 13.67
N ASP A 340 -15.25 -12.45 12.55
CA ASP A 340 -15.00 -11.07 12.19
C ASP A 340 -16.17 -10.55 11.36
N PHE A 341 -16.87 -9.55 11.86
CA PHE A 341 -18.04 -9.02 11.17
C PHE A 341 -18.25 -7.52 11.41
N VAL A 342 -19.00 -6.94 10.50
CA VAL A 342 -19.37 -5.51 10.52
C VAL A 342 -20.89 -5.40 10.52
N ILE A 343 -21.40 -4.51 11.35
CA ILE A 343 -22.82 -4.17 11.44
C ILE A 343 -23.04 -2.86 10.70
N LEU A 344 -24.01 -2.86 9.77
CA LEU A 344 -24.39 -1.66 9.02
C LEU A 344 -25.79 -1.20 9.42
N ASP A 345 -25.95 0.10 9.67
CA ASP A 345 -27.25 0.76 9.83
C ASP A 345 -27.93 1.03 8.49
N ASN A 346 -27.12 1.26 7.45
CA ASN A 346 -27.63 1.55 6.11
C ASN A 346 -26.74 0.88 5.06
N LEU A 347 -27.33 0.01 4.25
CA LEU A 347 -26.63 -0.74 3.23
C LEU A 347 -26.20 0.12 2.04
N GLU A 348 -27.10 0.97 1.52
CA GLU A 348 -26.84 1.80 0.34
C GLU A 348 -25.77 2.88 0.61
N LYS A 349 -25.72 3.41 1.82
CA LYS A 349 -24.71 4.38 2.23
C LYS A 349 -23.48 3.73 2.85
N PHE A 350 -23.53 2.44 3.06
CA PHE A 350 -22.50 1.66 3.76
C PHE A 350 -22.13 2.33 5.12
N GLU A 351 -23.14 2.58 5.93
CA GLU A 351 -22.98 3.21 7.25
C GLU A 351 -22.69 2.15 8.31
N ILE A 352 -21.44 2.10 8.78
CA ILE A 352 -20.98 1.17 9.81
C ILE A 352 -21.43 1.69 11.18
N SER A 353 -22.16 0.86 11.96
CA SER A 353 -22.46 1.15 13.35
C SER A 353 -21.46 0.49 14.30
N ASP A 354 -21.08 -0.76 14.05
CA ASP A 354 -20.20 -1.49 14.94
C ASP A 354 -19.32 -2.47 14.15
N VAL A 355 -18.18 -2.83 14.74
CA VAL A 355 -17.23 -3.82 14.21
C VAL A 355 -16.93 -4.83 15.31
N TYR A 356 -16.89 -6.09 14.93
CA TYR A 356 -16.56 -7.20 15.84
C TYR A 356 -15.33 -7.96 15.31
N LYS A 357 -14.43 -8.30 16.21
CA LYS A 357 -13.24 -9.12 15.95
C LYS A 357 -13.29 -10.35 16.84
N ASN A 358 -13.16 -11.54 16.25
CA ASN A 358 -13.27 -12.81 16.97
C ASN A 358 -14.57 -12.94 17.80
N GLY A 359 -15.68 -12.37 17.31
CA GLY A 359 -16.97 -12.40 17.97
C GLY A 359 -17.16 -11.43 19.14
N ARG A 360 -16.23 -10.51 19.35
CA ARG A 360 -16.28 -9.46 20.38
C ARG A 360 -16.22 -8.07 19.79
N PRO A 361 -16.78 -7.04 20.44
CA PRO A 361 -16.64 -5.67 19.99
C PRO A 361 -15.17 -5.31 19.73
N PHE A 362 -14.91 -4.61 18.63
CA PHE A 362 -13.56 -4.25 18.22
C PHE A 362 -12.82 -3.46 19.33
N LEU A 363 -11.61 -3.87 19.67
CA LEU A 363 -10.74 -3.40 20.75
C LEU A 363 -11.12 -3.81 22.17
N ASP A 364 -12.23 -4.52 22.40
CA ASP A 364 -12.64 -4.91 23.75
C ASP A 364 -11.57 -5.76 24.48
N ASP A 365 -10.97 -6.71 23.77
CA ASP A 365 -9.89 -7.55 24.29
C ASP A 365 -8.48 -7.05 23.97
N TYR A 366 -8.34 -5.94 23.22
CA TYR A 366 -7.02 -5.46 22.82
C TYR A 366 -6.34 -4.67 23.93
N GLN A 367 -5.25 -5.21 24.42
CA GLN A 367 -4.37 -4.49 25.35
C GLN A 367 -3.16 -3.95 24.60
N GLU A 368 -3.01 -2.64 24.61
CA GLU A 368 -1.85 -2.00 24.05
C GLU A 368 -0.60 -2.35 24.85
N SER A 369 0.35 -3.00 24.20
CA SER A 369 1.66 -3.27 24.78
C SER A 369 2.69 -2.29 24.26
N LYS A 370 3.60 -1.86 25.14
CA LYS A 370 4.78 -1.14 24.70
C LYS A 370 5.60 -2.04 23.78
N TYR A 371 5.91 -1.56 22.59
CA TYR A 371 6.77 -2.26 21.64
C TYR A 371 8.06 -1.45 21.41
N ASP A 372 9.21 -2.07 21.64
CA ASP A 372 10.50 -1.40 21.46
C ASP A 372 11.10 -1.84 20.10
N PHE A 373 11.08 -0.92 19.15
CA PHE A 373 11.74 -1.12 17.87
C PHE A 373 13.26 -1.18 18.03
N LEU A 374 13.96 -1.91 17.16
CA LEU A 374 15.41 -2.04 17.16
C LEU A 374 16.10 -0.66 17.20
N PRO A 375 17.22 -0.52 17.96
CA PRO A 375 17.97 0.73 18.00
C PRO A 375 18.38 1.24 16.61
N GLU A 376 18.70 0.34 15.67
CA GLU A 376 19.07 0.64 14.30
C GLU A 376 17.93 1.30 13.53
N LEU A 377 16.67 0.96 13.85
CA LEU A 377 15.49 1.63 13.28
C LEU A 377 15.31 3.04 13.89
N ARG A 378 15.70 3.23 15.16
CA ARG A 378 15.65 4.55 15.82
C ARG A 378 16.83 5.46 15.45
N HIS A 379 17.89 4.92 14.85
CA HIS A 379 19.12 5.62 14.46
C HIS A 379 19.51 5.31 13.02
N SER A 380 18.57 5.52 12.08
CA SER A 380 18.72 5.14 10.67
C SER A 380 19.28 6.26 9.78
N ILE A 381 19.44 7.49 10.30
CA ILE A 381 19.93 8.63 9.53
C ILE A 381 21.40 8.91 9.91
N ASN A 382 22.30 8.47 9.04
CA ASN A 382 23.77 8.65 9.20
C ASN A 382 24.33 9.67 8.20
N ALA A 383 23.50 10.61 7.73
CA ALA A 383 23.92 11.68 6.84
C ALA A 383 24.70 12.77 7.58
N SER A 384 25.67 13.37 6.92
CA SER A 384 26.37 14.56 7.45
C SER A 384 25.56 15.83 7.22
N LYS A 385 25.65 16.77 8.17
CA LYS A 385 25.07 18.11 8.00
C LYS A 385 25.80 18.88 6.90
N LEU A 386 25.02 19.45 5.98
CA LEU A 386 25.52 20.29 4.90
C LEU A 386 25.52 21.77 5.32
N ALA A 387 26.30 22.58 4.57
CA ALA A 387 26.29 24.03 4.67
C ALA A 387 25.69 24.64 3.39
N GLU A 388 25.30 25.92 3.42
CA GLU A 388 24.70 26.59 2.26
C GLU A 388 25.60 26.58 1.01
N GLN A 389 26.92 26.58 1.23
CA GLN A 389 27.90 26.51 0.13
C GLN A 389 27.83 25.21 -0.65
N ASP A 390 27.40 24.09 0.00
CA ASP A 390 27.29 22.79 -0.63
C ASP A 390 26.10 22.72 -1.59
N LEU A 391 25.10 23.59 -1.41
CA LEU A 391 23.95 23.71 -2.29
C LEU A 391 24.12 24.76 -3.40
N LYS A 392 25.32 25.35 -3.55
CA LYS A 392 25.62 26.23 -4.68
C LYS A 392 25.69 25.44 -5.98
N LEU A 393 24.78 25.73 -6.89
CA LEU A 393 24.73 25.06 -8.18
C LEU A 393 25.71 25.70 -9.15
N THR A 394 26.82 25.02 -9.44
CA THR A 394 27.91 25.47 -10.31
C THR A 394 28.09 24.57 -11.51
N THR A 395 28.81 25.06 -12.52
CA THR A 395 29.19 24.29 -13.72
C THR A 395 30.58 24.71 -14.20
N ASP A 396 31.37 23.71 -14.61
CA ASP A 396 32.68 23.95 -15.25
C ASP A 396 32.59 24.04 -16.78
N LEU A 397 31.38 23.87 -17.35
CA LEU A 397 31.18 23.91 -18.79
C LEU A 397 31.43 25.31 -19.38
N VAL A 398 31.06 26.36 -18.63
CA VAL A 398 31.29 27.76 -18.99
C VAL A 398 31.46 28.59 -17.71
N GLU A 399 32.34 29.59 -17.74
CA GLU A 399 32.47 30.56 -16.65
C GLU A 399 31.33 31.58 -16.66
N ASN A 400 31.11 32.16 -17.83
CA ASN A 400 30.04 33.13 -18.11
C ASN A 400 29.37 32.78 -19.43
N GLY A 401 28.04 32.80 -19.49
CA GLY A 401 27.32 32.44 -20.69
C GLY A 401 26.04 31.64 -20.40
N THR A 402 25.83 30.56 -21.15
CA THR A 402 24.61 29.76 -21.02
C THR A 402 24.89 28.26 -21.11
N VAL A 403 24.14 27.48 -20.34
CA VAL A 403 24.08 26.02 -20.41
C VAL A 403 22.66 25.55 -20.67
N ILE A 404 22.53 24.32 -21.18
CA ILE A 404 21.25 23.63 -21.24
C ILE A 404 21.16 22.76 -19.99
N ALA A 405 20.12 22.95 -19.18
CA ALA A 405 19.85 22.13 -18.01
C ALA A 405 18.81 21.05 -18.35
N ASN A 406 19.06 19.83 -17.88
CA ASN A 406 18.09 18.74 -17.87
C ASN A 406 17.26 18.86 -16.59
N ILE A 407 15.95 19.03 -16.70
CA ILE A 407 15.07 19.44 -15.62
C ILE A 407 13.95 18.42 -15.47
N ILE A 408 13.68 18.04 -14.22
CA ILE A 408 12.49 17.26 -13.84
C ILE A 408 11.30 18.22 -13.83
N GLN A 409 10.28 18.00 -14.66
CA GLN A 409 9.06 18.79 -14.61
C GLN A 409 7.92 17.97 -14.01
N LEU A 410 7.31 18.50 -12.95
CA LEU A 410 6.14 17.88 -12.31
C LEU A 410 4.88 18.07 -13.16
N ASN A 411 4.00 17.08 -13.12
CA ASN A 411 2.63 17.18 -13.60
C ASN A 411 1.71 17.70 -12.49
N GLU A 412 0.54 18.19 -12.85
CA GLU A 412 -0.47 18.63 -11.86
C GLU A 412 -1.23 17.44 -11.24
N VAL A 413 -1.20 16.28 -11.89
CA VAL A 413 -1.86 15.05 -11.45
C VAL A 413 -0.92 13.87 -11.62
N GLY A 414 -0.95 12.94 -10.68
CA GLY A 414 -0.15 11.72 -10.69
C GLY A 414 1.32 11.94 -10.31
N THR A 415 2.11 10.88 -10.41
CA THR A 415 3.51 10.84 -9.95
C THR A 415 4.54 10.84 -11.09
N PHE A 416 4.07 10.75 -12.34
CA PHE A 416 4.94 10.79 -13.49
C PHE A 416 5.51 12.20 -13.68
N THR A 417 6.73 12.26 -14.17
CA THR A 417 7.41 13.51 -14.48
C THR A 417 7.64 13.66 -15.97
N ASN A 418 8.01 14.85 -16.41
CA ASN A 418 8.50 15.09 -17.76
C ASN A 418 9.99 15.43 -17.71
N HIS A 419 10.73 15.02 -18.73
CA HIS A 419 12.09 15.47 -18.96
C HIS A 419 12.06 16.70 -19.88
N VAL A 420 12.38 17.86 -19.34
CA VAL A 420 12.44 19.11 -20.13
C VAL A 420 13.85 19.69 -20.12
N LYS A 421 14.20 20.42 -21.19
CA LYS A 421 15.47 21.13 -21.30
C LYS A 421 15.23 22.63 -21.26
N LYS A 422 15.94 23.36 -20.41
CA LYS A 422 15.89 24.83 -20.34
C LYS A 422 17.29 25.41 -20.46
N LYS A 423 17.38 26.53 -21.17
CA LYS A 423 18.59 27.34 -21.27
C LYS A 423 18.71 28.23 -20.04
N LEU A 424 19.78 28.09 -19.27
CA LEU A 424 20.04 28.84 -18.05
C LEU A 424 21.29 29.72 -18.20
N GLN A 425 21.25 30.91 -17.58
CA GLN A 425 22.40 31.82 -17.50
C GLN A 425 23.41 31.30 -16.51
N VAL A 426 24.69 31.49 -16.81
CA VAL A 426 25.82 31.21 -15.90
C VAL A 426 26.62 32.47 -15.72
N LYS A 427 26.97 32.78 -14.48
CA LYS A 427 27.80 33.93 -14.11
C LYS A 427 28.83 33.49 -13.06
N ASN A 428 30.11 33.63 -13.39
CA ASN A 428 31.21 33.16 -12.52
C ASN A 428 31.01 31.70 -12.09
N HIS A 429 30.81 30.83 -13.04
CA HIS A 429 30.48 29.40 -12.84
C HIS A 429 29.14 29.12 -12.15
N GLN A 430 28.43 30.11 -11.59
CA GLN A 430 27.15 29.91 -10.89
C GLN A 430 25.98 29.92 -11.86
N VAL A 431 25.13 28.88 -11.79
CA VAL A 431 23.92 28.75 -12.58
C VAL A 431 22.79 29.55 -11.94
N GLN A 432 22.17 30.45 -12.72
CA GLN A 432 21.11 31.37 -12.27
C GLN A 432 19.73 30.71 -12.36
N TRP A 433 19.52 29.61 -11.65
CA TRP A 433 18.32 28.76 -11.74
C TRP A 433 17.08 29.42 -11.12
N GLN A 434 17.22 30.22 -10.06
CA GLN A 434 16.09 30.91 -9.39
C GLN A 434 15.41 31.90 -10.34
N GLN A 435 16.18 32.60 -11.18
CA GLN A 435 15.64 33.53 -12.18
C GLN A 435 14.80 32.84 -13.25
N ALA A 436 14.96 31.53 -13.42
CA ALA A 436 14.19 30.72 -14.34
C ALA A 436 12.91 30.12 -13.73
N GLY A 437 12.59 30.47 -12.46
CA GLY A 437 11.42 29.99 -11.73
C GLY A 437 11.49 28.50 -11.38
N LEU A 438 12.69 27.98 -11.12
CA LEU A 438 12.93 26.59 -10.79
C LEU A 438 13.12 26.41 -9.28
N ALA A 439 12.90 25.20 -8.77
CA ALA A 439 13.32 24.78 -7.45
C ALA A 439 14.60 23.94 -7.56
N LEU A 440 15.50 24.08 -6.58
CA LEU A 440 16.64 23.19 -6.39
C LEU A 440 16.16 21.95 -5.60
N ILE A 441 16.57 20.76 -6.03
CA ILE A 441 16.39 19.52 -5.27
C ILE A 441 17.75 18.93 -4.92
N MET A 442 17.90 18.43 -3.70
CA MET A 442 19.06 17.74 -3.19
C MET A 442 18.62 16.35 -2.70
N VAL A 443 19.35 15.31 -3.10
CA VAL A 443 19.19 13.94 -2.58
C VAL A 443 20.52 13.48 -2.00
N GLN A 444 20.52 13.15 -0.71
CA GLN A 444 21.72 12.77 0.04
C GLN A 444 21.62 11.34 0.56
N ASP A 445 22.71 10.55 0.40
CA ASP A 445 22.86 9.24 1.05
C ASP A 445 22.73 9.41 2.57
N ARG A 446 21.69 8.81 3.14
CA ARG A 446 21.44 8.84 4.58
C ARG A 446 21.99 7.63 5.32
N TYR A 447 22.44 6.61 4.61
CA TYR A 447 22.93 5.36 5.19
C TYR A 447 24.41 5.44 5.60
N GLY A 448 25.08 6.53 5.23
CA GLY A 448 26.50 6.73 5.51
C GLY A 448 27.45 5.84 4.69
N LYS A 449 26.91 5.19 3.63
CA LYS A 449 27.68 4.29 2.77
C LYS A 449 28.67 5.04 1.87
N ASN A 450 28.34 6.29 1.53
CA ASN A 450 29.14 7.14 0.64
C ASN A 450 29.34 8.53 1.27
N GLN A 451 30.18 8.64 2.28
CA GLN A 451 30.45 9.85 3.09
C GLN A 451 30.10 11.20 2.41
N ALA A 452 29.13 11.95 3.00
CA ALA A 452 28.65 13.25 2.53
C ALA A 452 28.19 13.31 1.06
N HIS A 453 27.94 12.16 0.41
CA HIS A 453 27.55 12.11 -0.99
C HIS A 453 26.11 12.58 -1.16
N PHE A 454 25.92 13.60 -1.98
CA PHE A 454 24.62 14.10 -2.39
C PHE A 454 24.64 14.48 -3.88
N GLN A 455 23.47 14.55 -4.46
CA GLN A 455 23.25 15.03 -5.84
C GLN A 455 22.31 16.21 -5.84
N LEU A 456 22.56 17.16 -6.75
CA LEU A 456 21.70 18.30 -6.99
C LEU A 456 20.98 18.13 -8.32
N GLY A 457 19.73 18.58 -8.36
CA GLY A 457 18.90 18.62 -9.55
C GLY A 457 18.03 19.89 -9.59
N LEU A 458 17.33 20.07 -10.70
CA LEU A 458 16.40 21.19 -10.88
C LEU A 458 15.00 20.66 -11.19
N VAL A 459 13.99 21.25 -10.54
CA VAL A 459 12.59 20.87 -10.68
C VAL A 459 11.78 22.07 -11.15
N ASP A 460 10.95 21.84 -12.18
CA ASP A 460 10.01 22.81 -12.70
C ASP A 460 8.59 22.51 -12.21
N LYS A 461 7.76 23.54 -12.08
CA LYS A 461 6.37 23.44 -11.57
C LYS A 461 6.27 22.84 -10.16
N ALA A 462 7.29 23.06 -9.34
CA ALA A 462 7.39 22.65 -7.95
C ALA A 462 7.08 23.80 -6.99
N ILE A 463 7.91 23.98 -5.97
CA ILE A 463 7.87 25.14 -5.06
C ILE A 463 8.35 26.39 -5.82
N ILE A 464 7.55 27.45 -5.80
CA ILE A 464 7.88 28.74 -6.40
C ILE A 464 7.92 29.88 -5.37
N GLY A 465 7.27 29.70 -4.21
CA GLY A 465 7.34 30.61 -3.09
C GLY A 465 8.65 30.50 -2.34
N ASP A 466 8.94 31.47 -1.48
CA ASP A 466 10.14 31.48 -0.63
C ASP A 466 10.02 30.42 0.48
N GLY A 467 10.69 29.28 0.31
CA GLY A 467 10.65 28.18 1.26
C GLY A 467 11.20 26.87 0.72
N ALA A 468 10.97 25.81 1.48
CA ALA A 468 11.45 24.47 1.17
C ALA A 468 10.56 23.37 1.76
N VAL A 469 10.70 22.16 1.22
CA VAL A 469 10.14 20.91 1.75
C VAL A 469 11.23 19.85 1.75
N GLY A 470 11.20 18.93 2.72
CA GLY A 470 12.14 17.82 2.76
C GLY A 470 11.56 16.62 3.51
N ALA A 471 12.05 15.45 3.15
CA ALA A 471 11.64 14.19 3.75
C ALA A 471 12.77 13.15 3.70
N THR A 472 12.65 12.18 4.58
CA THR A 472 13.35 10.90 4.50
C THR A 472 12.40 9.79 4.02
N TRP A 473 11.12 10.10 3.87
CA TRP A 473 10.13 9.28 3.22
C TRP A 473 10.14 9.61 1.71
N ALA A 474 11.00 8.92 0.97
CA ALA A 474 11.34 9.19 -0.43
C ALA A 474 11.50 7.86 -1.20
N HIS A 475 10.46 7.47 -1.92
CA HIS A 475 10.30 6.18 -2.59
C HIS A 475 11.42 5.85 -3.59
N ASP A 476 11.93 4.62 -3.59
CA ASP A 476 11.80 3.56 -2.58
C ASP A 476 13.07 3.52 -1.71
N HIS A 477 14.13 4.20 -2.18
CA HIS A 477 15.44 4.16 -1.51
C HIS A 477 15.51 4.96 -0.20
N HIS A 478 14.50 5.79 0.09
CA HIS A 478 14.36 6.63 1.29
C HIS A 478 15.58 7.48 1.68
N ASN A 479 16.39 7.90 0.73
CA ASN A 479 17.46 8.85 0.98
C ASN A 479 16.90 10.22 1.39
N LEU A 480 17.71 11.01 2.10
CA LEU A 480 17.30 12.33 2.56
C LEU A 480 17.14 13.28 1.37
N MET A 481 15.94 13.77 1.16
CA MET A 481 15.58 14.62 0.04
C MET A 481 15.05 15.97 0.51
N VAL A 482 15.59 17.06 -0.03
CA VAL A 482 15.12 18.43 0.24
C VAL A 482 14.99 19.20 -1.06
N MET A 483 13.88 19.93 -1.23
CA MET A 483 13.60 20.73 -2.41
C MET A 483 13.09 22.12 -2.00
N GLY A 484 13.58 23.19 -2.66
CA GLY A 484 13.11 24.53 -2.35
C GLY A 484 13.73 25.63 -3.22
N THR A 485 13.33 26.85 -2.94
CA THR A 485 13.86 28.07 -3.50
C THR A 485 14.73 28.83 -2.50
N ASN A 486 14.57 28.57 -1.19
CA ASN A 486 15.32 29.16 -0.10
C ASN A 486 16.40 28.20 0.41
N ILE A 487 17.67 28.49 0.14
CA ILE A 487 18.81 27.63 0.48
C ILE A 487 18.96 27.48 2.01
N ALA A 488 18.83 28.55 2.78
CA ALA A 488 18.94 28.50 4.24
C ALA A 488 17.80 27.63 4.83
N GLY A 489 16.58 27.75 4.29
CA GLY A 489 15.45 26.89 4.65
C GLY A 489 15.70 25.43 4.31
N MET A 490 16.30 25.13 3.15
CA MET A 490 16.69 23.77 2.77
C MET A 490 17.70 23.17 3.77
N ILE A 491 18.74 23.92 4.13
CA ILE A 491 19.75 23.50 5.13
C ILE A 491 19.10 23.29 6.51
N ARG A 492 18.21 24.20 6.91
CA ARG A 492 17.49 24.06 8.18
C ARG A 492 16.68 22.78 8.25
N ILE A 493 15.98 22.43 7.17
CA ILE A 493 15.20 21.19 7.05
C ILE A 493 16.14 19.97 7.10
N GLN A 494 17.24 19.99 6.34
CA GLN A 494 18.21 18.89 6.29
C GLN A 494 18.78 18.60 7.69
N HIS A 495 19.18 19.64 8.43
CA HIS A 495 19.66 19.48 9.80
C HIS A 495 18.60 18.90 10.73
N GLN A 496 17.36 19.40 10.66
CA GLN A 496 16.26 18.93 11.50
C GLN A 496 15.92 17.46 11.21
N LEU A 497 15.91 17.03 9.94
CA LEU A 497 15.68 15.63 9.57
C LEU A 497 16.75 14.69 10.15
N ILE A 498 18.02 15.12 10.17
CA ILE A 498 19.11 14.36 10.78
C ILE A 498 18.92 14.30 12.31
N GLU A 499 18.65 15.44 12.97
CA GLU A 499 18.50 15.53 14.41
C GLU A 499 17.36 14.71 14.97
N GLN A 500 16.21 14.70 14.28
CA GLN A 500 15.02 13.96 14.70
C GLN A 500 14.93 12.53 14.13
N GLN A 501 15.98 12.09 13.40
CA GLN A 501 16.04 10.75 12.79
C GLN A 501 14.94 10.47 11.77
N GLY A 502 14.61 11.46 10.96
CA GLY A 502 13.69 11.34 9.84
C GLY A 502 12.37 12.08 10.02
N GLY A 503 11.64 12.19 8.93
CA GLY A 503 10.37 12.90 8.93
C GLY A 503 10.00 13.51 7.60
N TYR A 504 8.95 14.33 7.65
CA TYR A 504 8.48 15.18 6.58
C TYR A 504 8.37 16.61 7.10
N ILE A 505 9.04 17.57 6.50
CA ILE A 505 9.17 18.95 7.03
C ILE A 505 8.93 19.96 5.91
N ALA A 506 8.24 21.06 6.24
CA ALA A 506 8.10 22.20 5.34
C ALA A 506 8.44 23.52 6.06
N ALA A 507 9.09 24.44 5.34
CA ALA A 507 9.52 25.73 5.83
C ALA A 507 9.08 26.87 4.89
N LYS A 508 8.68 28.03 5.47
CA LYS A 508 8.50 29.31 4.78
C LYS A 508 9.70 30.21 5.12
N GLY A 509 10.45 30.62 4.10
CA GLY A 509 11.78 31.16 4.32
C GLY A 509 12.65 30.13 5.05
N GLU A 510 13.27 30.54 6.15
CA GLU A 510 14.08 29.69 7.03
C GLU A 510 13.28 29.03 8.17
N LYS A 511 12.02 29.46 8.37
CA LYS A 511 11.21 29.01 9.51
C LYS A 511 10.48 27.73 9.19
N ILE A 512 10.76 26.66 9.93
CA ILE A 512 9.95 25.44 9.92
C ILE A 512 8.53 25.78 10.40
N VAL A 513 7.53 25.47 9.59
CA VAL A 513 6.10 25.76 9.86
C VAL A 513 5.25 24.51 9.92
N ALA A 514 5.73 23.38 9.40
CA ALA A 514 5.08 22.08 9.52
C ALA A 514 6.13 20.98 9.65
N ASN A 515 5.89 20.00 10.53
CA ASN A 515 6.80 18.90 10.82
C ASN A 515 6.02 17.67 11.24
N ALA A 516 6.27 16.54 10.57
CA ALA A 516 5.80 15.22 10.90
C ALA A 516 7.02 14.31 11.14
N PRO A 517 7.44 14.09 12.40
CA PRO A 517 8.56 13.21 12.73
C PRO A 517 8.26 11.75 12.40
N LEU A 518 9.21 11.06 11.77
CA LEU A 518 9.14 9.64 11.41
C LEU A 518 10.40 8.93 11.98
N PRO A 519 10.49 8.74 13.30
CA PRO A 519 11.73 8.32 13.96
C PRO A 519 12.02 6.82 13.86
N ILE A 520 11.15 6.03 13.23
CA ILE A 520 11.35 4.59 13.03
C ILE A 520 11.74 4.38 11.59
N GLY A 521 12.97 3.97 11.35
CA GLY A 521 13.51 3.84 10.01
C GLY A 521 13.55 5.15 9.21
N GLY A 522 13.24 6.30 9.82
CA GLY A 522 13.08 7.57 9.10
C GLY A 522 11.85 7.60 8.18
N VAL A 523 10.98 6.60 8.22
CA VAL A 523 9.80 6.45 7.34
C VAL A 523 8.50 6.23 8.11
N VAL A 524 8.57 5.82 9.37
CA VAL A 524 7.42 5.42 10.21
C VAL A 524 7.38 6.22 11.51
N SER A 525 6.18 6.55 11.96
CA SER A 525 5.90 7.21 13.25
C SER A 525 5.12 6.27 14.18
N ASP A 526 5.42 6.32 15.47
CA ASP A 526 4.64 5.68 16.54
C ASP A 526 3.70 6.67 17.25
N GLN A 527 3.47 7.83 16.67
CA GLN A 527 2.46 8.77 17.14
C GLN A 527 1.04 8.28 16.82
N PRO A 528 0.04 8.61 17.65
CA PRO A 528 -1.36 8.38 17.30
C PRO A 528 -1.71 8.93 15.91
N MET A 529 -2.58 8.21 15.18
CA MET A 529 -2.93 8.55 13.80
C MET A 529 -3.53 9.95 13.64
N ASP A 530 -4.32 10.41 14.61
CA ASP A 530 -4.91 11.75 14.60
C ASP A 530 -3.85 12.85 14.64
N ILE A 531 -2.79 12.66 15.42
CA ILE A 531 -1.65 13.59 15.49
C ILE A 531 -0.88 13.57 14.16
N LEU A 532 -0.49 12.39 13.69
CA LEU A 532 0.28 12.24 12.46
C LEU A 532 -0.51 12.75 11.24
N GLY A 533 -1.79 12.42 11.15
CA GLY A 533 -2.65 12.86 10.05
C GLY A 533 -2.79 14.38 9.98
N GLU A 534 -2.95 15.05 11.11
CA GLU A 534 -3.00 16.52 11.14
C GLU A 534 -1.64 17.15 10.78
N GLN A 535 -0.52 16.54 11.18
CA GLN A 535 0.82 16.99 10.77
C GLN A 535 0.99 16.88 9.24
N ILE A 536 0.56 15.78 8.62
CA ILE A 536 0.62 15.60 7.15
C ILE A 536 -0.29 16.60 6.43
N LYS A 537 -1.50 16.88 6.94
CA LYS A 537 -2.36 17.97 6.40
C LYS A 537 -1.66 19.32 6.41
N GLN A 538 -0.94 19.65 7.49
CA GLN A 538 -0.19 20.90 7.60
C GLN A 538 0.96 20.96 6.57
N ILE A 539 1.66 19.84 6.33
CA ILE A 539 2.68 19.74 5.28
C ILE A 539 2.05 20.03 3.91
N ARG A 540 0.96 19.33 3.55
CA ARG A 540 0.25 19.56 2.27
C ARG A 540 -0.17 21.01 2.10
N GLN A 541 -0.76 21.60 3.13
CA GLN A 541 -1.20 22.99 3.08
C GLN A 541 -0.01 23.93 2.87
N THR A 542 1.10 23.69 3.57
CA THR A 542 2.30 24.51 3.39
C THR A 542 2.89 24.38 1.99
N MET A 543 2.92 23.18 1.42
CA MET A 543 3.36 22.97 0.03
C MET A 543 2.48 23.74 -0.97
N ARG A 544 1.16 23.70 -0.80
CA ARG A 544 0.21 24.49 -1.62
C ARG A 544 0.45 25.99 -1.50
N ASP A 545 0.65 26.49 -0.28
CA ASP A 545 0.95 27.91 -0.01
C ASP A 545 2.27 28.35 -0.66
N LEU A 546 3.24 27.43 -0.80
CA LEU A 546 4.49 27.65 -1.53
C LEU A 546 4.35 27.48 -3.05
N GLY A 547 3.14 27.25 -3.56
CA GLY A 547 2.82 27.19 -4.97
C GLY A 547 2.95 25.82 -5.62
N TYR A 548 3.07 24.75 -4.83
CA TYR A 548 3.04 23.37 -5.32
C TYR A 548 1.65 23.03 -5.85
N LYS A 549 1.56 22.58 -7.11
CA LYS A 549 0.27 22.43 -7.80
C LYS A 549 -0.19 20.99 -7.99
N ASN A 550 0.68 20.00 -7.79
CA ASN A 550 0.26 18.62 -7.93
C ASN A 550 -0.78 18.27 -6.84
N THR A 551 -1.86 17.59 -7.22
CA THR A 551 -2.99 17.27 -6.35
C THR A 551 -2.67 16.23 -5.29
N ASN A 552 -1.58 15.49 -5.43
CA ASN A 552 -1.04 14.60 -4.41
C ASN A 552 0.39 15.05 -4.04
N GLU A 553 0.47 16.09 -3.22
CA GLU A 553 1.71 16.79 -2.87
C GLU A 553 2.75 15.85 -2.29
N ILE A 554 2.36 15.01 -1.32
CA ILE A 554 3.24 14.11 -0.59
C ILE A 554 3.86 13.09 -1.54
N MET A 555 3.02 12.35 -2.26
CA MET A 555 3.47 11.27 -3.12
C MET A 555 4.24 11.78 -4.34
N SER A 556 3.81 12.88 -4.96
CA SER A 556 4.51 13.44 -6.12
C SER A 556 5.89 14.02 -5.78
N PHE A 557 6.09 14.51 -4.56
CA PHE A 557 7.42 14.90 -4.08
C PHE A 557 8.27 13.66 -3.78
N SER A 558 7.74 12.71 -3.01
CA SER A 558 8.45 11.47 -2.65
C SER A 558 8.94 10.70 -3.89
N THR A 559 8.09 10.56 -4.89
CA THR A 559 8.40 9.81 -6.12
C THR A 559 9.30 10.57 -7.13
N LEU A 560 9.80 11.77 -6.80
CA LEU A 560 10.89 12.39 -7.58
C LEU A 560 12.15 11.53 -7.58
N SER A 561 12.29 10.67 -6.57
CA SER A 561 13.40 9.74 -6.41
C SER A 561 13.11 8.31 -6.85
N LEU A 562 11.89 7.98 -7.27
CA LEU A 562 11.48 6.63 -7.66
C LEU A 562 11.96 6.26 -9.07
N LEU A 563 13.06 5.52 -9.15
CA LEU A 563 13.77 5.22 -10.41
C LEU A 563 13.11 4.15 -11.29
N VAL A 564 11.95 3.63 -10.91
CA VAL A 564 11.07 2.79 -11.74
C VAL A 564 9.87 3.55 -12.30
N SER A 565 9.61 4.77 -11.80
CA SER A 565 8.52 5.64 -12.28
C SER A 565 9.00 6.58 -13.40
N PRO A 566 8.28 6.70 -14.57
CA PRO A 566 8.69 7.59 -15.68
C PRO A 566 8.68 9.08 -15.29
N ASN A 567 9.50 9.95 -15.90
CA ASN A 567 10.56 9.73 -16.91
C ASN A 567 11.95 10.06 -16.34
N LEU A 568 12.22 11.35 -16.01
CA LEU A 568 13.49 11.80 -15.43
C LEU A 568 13.33 11.83 -13.90
N LYS A 569 14.23 11.17 -13.20
CA LYS A 569 14.23 11.06 -11.73
C LYS A 569 15.63 11.34 -11.19
N ILE A 570 15.72 11.54 -9.86
CA ILE A 570 16.99 11.83 -9.19
C ILE A 570 17.17 10.91 -7.98
N SER A 571 18.37 10.36 -7.81
CA SER A 571 18.80 9.68 -6.59
C SER A 571 20.07 10.30 -6.02
N ASP A 572 20.62 9.73 -4.97
CA ASP A 572 21.95 10.03 -4.44
C ASP A 572 23.07 9.75 -5.45
N LYS A 573 22.81 8.99 -6.52
CA LYS A 573 23.76 8.68 -7.60
C LYS A 573 23.67 9.66 -8.79
N GLY A 574 22.62 10.46 -8.90
CA GLY A 574 22.42 11.46 -9.96
C GLY A 574 21.06 11.46 -10.60
N LEU A 575 20.96 12.15 -11.74
CA LEU A 575 19.77 12.16 -12.59
C LEU A 575 19.77 10.94 -13.50
N PHE A 576 18.60 10.30 -13.65
CA PHE A 576 18.42 9.13 -14.51
C PHE A 576 17.21 9.28 -15.43
N ASP A 577 17.40 8.95 -16.69
CA ASP A 577 16.28 8.62 -17.58
C ASP A 577 15.83 7.19 -17.28
N VAL A 578 14.66 7.05 -16.68
CA VAL A 578 14.14 5.77 -16.18
C VAL A 578 13.94 4.76 -17.32
N LYS A 579 13.47 5.21 -18.48
CA LYS A 579 13.23 4.30 -19.61
C LYS A 579 14.49 3.63 -20.12
N SER A 580 15.58 4.37 -20.23
CA SER A 580 16.88 3.85 -20.70
C SER A 580 17.74 3.31 -19.56
N GLN A 581 17.42 3.63 -18.29
CA GLN A 581 18.23 3.39 -17.08
C GLN A 581 19.65 4.00 -17.20
N LYS A 582 19.75 5.13 -17.87
CA LYS A 582 21.04 5.82 -18.08
C LYS A 582 21.12 7.09 -17.26
N LYS A 583 22.28 7.37 -16.71
CA LYS A 583 22.57 8.64 -16.05
C LYS A 583 22.55 9.77 -17.08
N VAL A 584 21.91 10.88 -16.70
CA VAL A 584 21.76 12.11 -17.49
C VAL A 584 22.59 13.20 -16.83
N PRO A 585 23.45 13.92 -17.54
CA PRO A 585 24.18 15.05 -16.96
C PRO A 585 23.19 16.18 -16.61
N LEU A 586 23.41 16.88 -15.50
CA LEU A 586 22.56 18.00 -15.12
C LEU A 586 22.66 19.15 -16.15
N PHE A 587 23.86 19.40 -16.69
CA PHE A 587 24.13 20.44 -17.67
C PHE A 587 24.79 19.91 -18.92
N GLU A 588 24.44 20.50 -20.06
CA GLU A 588 25.03 20.30 -21.38
C GLU A 588 25.48 21.66 -21.96
N LEU A 589 26.50 21.65 -22.81
CA LEU A 589 26.87 22.84 -23.54
C LEU A 589 25.72 23.30 -24.44
N SER A 590 25.40 24.58 -24.39
CA SER A 590 24.52 25.21 -25.35
C SER A 590 25.21 25.13 -26.72
N SER A 591 24.76 24.26 -27.63
CA SER A 591 25.32 24.18 -28.98
C SER A 591 25.27 25.57 -29.60
N ILE A 592 26.43 26.15 -29.82
CA ILE A 592 26.56 27.31 -30.73
C ILE A 592 26.19 26.74 -32.09
N LYS A 593 24.99 27.04 -32.63
CA LYS A 593 24.80 26.98 -34.07
C LYS A 593 25.86 27.91 -34.64
N LYS A 594 26.93 27.35 -35.23
CA LYS A 594 27.77 28.14 -36.15
C LYS A 594 26.84 28.64 -37.22
N VAL A 595 26.63 29.96 -37.26
CA VAL A 595 26.00 30.70 -38.35
C VAL A 595 26.89 30.58 -39.56
#